data_6bb6a1c8a8bf577fe1a58401c9a851fe
#
_entry.id   6bb6a1c8a8bf577fe1a58401c9a851fe
#
_cell.length_a   1.000
_cell.length_b   1.000
_cell.length_c   1.000
_cell.angle_alpha   90.00
_cell.angle_beta   90.00
_cell.angle_gamma   90.00
#
_symmetry.space_group_name_H-M   'P 1'
#
loop_
_entity.id
_entity.type
_entity.pdbx_description
1 polymer ?
#
loop_
_entity_poly.entity_id
_entity_poly.type
_entity_poly.pdbx_seq_one_letter_code
_entity_poly.pdbx_strand_id
1 'polypeptide(L)'
;MTVEYRRLALTLLLVVAAAIGGAWMGGRIFTQPPPSHADFHNQLYTVLNLTEEQRENLDALEQRNKKEEAFQREALRIANRNLANLLEHEDSYNDNVEAAIVDIHTAMNGLQVLTIKHLYDMREILDPEQRTEFDRLVADTLREHAK
;
A
#
# COMPACT_ATOMS: atom_id res chain seq x y z
N MET A 1 36.41 -35.67 24.20
CA MET A 1 36.19 -34.65 23.15
C MET A 1 34.78 -34.68 22.50
N THR A 2 33.96 -35.70 22.68
CA THR A 2 32.63 -35.83 22.00
C THR A 2 31.47 -35.18 22.72
N VAL A 3 31.54 -34.86 24.01
CA VAL A 3 30.42 -34.29 24.80
C VAL A 3 30.27 -32.79 24.57
N GLU A 4 31.38 -32.10 24.37
CA GLU A 4 31.37 -30.63 24.13
C GLU A 4 30.80 -30.27 22.76
N TYR A 5 31.13 -31.02 21.72
CA TYR A 5 30.55 -30.80 20.38
C TYR A 5 29.05 -31.10 20.32
N ARG A 6 28.56 -32.07 21.08
CA ARG A 6 27.10 -32.35 21.19
C ARG A 6 26.35 -31.24 21.91
N ARG A 7 26.95 -30.64 22.93
CA ARG A 7 26.35 -29.48 23.63
C ARG A 7 26.36 -28.25 22.74
N LEU A 8 27.43 -27.96 22.02
CA LEU A 8 27.54 -26.88 21.05
C LEU A 8 26.54 -27.07 19.89
N ALA A 9 26.41 -28.27 19.36
CA ALA A 9 25.43 -28.56 18.29
C ALA A 9 23.98 -28.40 18.77
N LEU A 10 23.65 -28.82 19.99
CA LEU A 10 22.34 -28.68 20.59
C LEU A 10 21.99 -27.21 20.87
N THR A 11 22.94 -26.41 21.36
CA THR A 11 22.72 -24.96 21.56
C THR A 11 22.55 -24.21 20.23
N LEU A 12 23.31 -24.55 19.21
CA LEU A 12 23.19 -23.96 17.87
C LEU A 12 21.84 -24.30 17.24
N LEU A 13 21.36 -25.52 17.40
CA LEU A 13 20.07 -25.99 16.88
C LEU A 13 18.90 -25.31 17.60
N LEU A 14 19.01 -25.07 18.92
CA LEU A 14 18.03 -24.32 19.70
C LEU A 14 17.98 -22.84 19.29
N VAL A 15 19.12 -22.20 19.03
CA VAL A 15 19.18 -20.79 18.58
C VAL A 15 18.57 -20.64 17.18
N VAL A 16 18.88 -21.57 16.26
CA VAL A 16 18.29 -21.58 14.91
C VAL A 16 16.79 -21.83 14.96
N ALA A 17 16.31 -22.76 15.79
CA ALA A 17 14.90 -23.03 15.97
C ALA A 17 14.15 -21.83 16.59
N ALA A 18 14.77 -21.13 17.56
CA ALA A 18 14.20 -19.92 18.14
C ALA A 18 14.19 -18.74 17.14
N ALA A 19 15.20 -18.61 16.27
CA ALA A 19 15.24 -17.60 15.21
C ALA A 19 14.16 -17.85 14.15
N ILE A 20 13.97 -19.09 13.72
CA ILE A 20 12.93 -19.47 12.75
C ILE A 20 11.53 -19.31 13.38
N GLY A 21 11.33 -19.74 14.61
CA GLY A 21 10.08 -19.59 15.35
C GLY A 21 9.74 -18.12 15.62
N GLY A 22 10.74 -17.31 15.97
CA GLY A 22 10.59 -15.86 16.18
C GLY A 22 10.26 -15.11 14.90
N ALA A 23 10.91 -15.46 13.78
CA ALA A 23 10.61 -14.89 12.48
C ALA A 23 9.19 -15.29 11.98
N TRP A 24 8.77 -16.53 12.22
CA TRP A 24 7.45 -17.01 11.82
C TRP A 24 6.32 -16.40 12.67
N MET A 25 6.54 -16.25 13.99
CA MET A 25 5.58 -15.62 14.89
C MET A 25 5.60 -14.10 14.77
N GLY A 26 6.76 -13.47 14.62
CA GLY A 26 6.92 -12.04 14.35
C GLY A 26 6.28 -11.64 13.01
N GLY A 27 6.49 -12.43 11.95
CA GLY A 27 5.81 -12.22 10.67
C GLY A 27 4.29 -12.22 10.78
N ARG A 28 3.68 -13.04 11.63
CA ARG A 28 2.22 -13.05 11.83
C ARG A 28 1.68 -11.90 12.69
N ILE A 29 2.50 -11.35 13.58
CA ILE A 29 2.09 -10.25 14.49
C ILE A 29 2.30 -8.88 13.80
N PHE A 30 3.31 -8.77 12.91
CA PHE A 30 3.65 -7.51 12.23
C PHE A 30 3.10 -7.40 10.80
N THR A 31 2.53 -8.46 10.23
CA THR A 31 1.83 -8.39 8.94
C THR A 31 0.32 -8.38 9.14
N GLN A 32 -0.21 -7.35 9.78
CA GLN A 32 -1.51 -6.89 9.34
C GLN A 32 -1.22 -6.18 8.01
N PRO A 33 -1.70 -6.71 6.87
CA PRO A 33 -1.64 -5.94 5.64
C PRO A 33 -2.33 -4.60 5.92
N PRO A 34 -1.83 -3.49 5.39
CA PRO A 34 -2.57 -2.23 5.49
C PRO A 34 -4.01 -2.51 5.07
N PRO A 35 -5.01 -1.91 5.73
CA PRO A 35 -6.41 -2.15 5.41
C PRO A 35 -6.57 -2.08 3.90
N SER A 36 -7.06 -3.15 3.31
CA SER A 36 -7.21 -3.21 1.86
C SER A 36 -8.23 -2.14 1.46
N HIS A 37 -8.16 -1.65 0.23
CA HIS A 37 -9.19 -0.74 -0.29
C HIS A 37 -10.61 -1.30 -0.05
N ALA A 38 -10.77 -2.63 -0.10
CA ALA A 38 -12.02 -3.31 0.20
C ALA A 38 -12.46 -3.15 1.67
N ASP A 39 -11.53 -3.15 2.64
CA ASP A 39 -11.85 -2.97 4.05
C ASP A 39 -12.31 -1.54 4.34
N PHE A 40 -11.66 -0.55 3.72
CA PHE A 40 -12.07 0.85 3.82
C PHE A 40 -13.47 1.08 3.22
N HIS A 41 -13.76 0.52 2.05
CA HIS A 41 -15.08 0.59 1.42
C HIS A 41 -16.17 -0.07 2.27
N ASN A 42 -15.94 -1.27 2.80
CA ASN A 42 -16.89 -1.95 3.68
C ASN A 42 -17.15 -1.16 4.97
N GLN A 43 -16.14 -0.52 5.51
CA GLN A 43 -16.26 0.34 6.68
C GLN A 43 -17.09 1.59 6.34
N LEU A 44 -16.84 2.23 5.19
CA LEU A 44 -17.63 3.38 4.72
C LEU A 44 -19.11 3.02 4.54
N TYR A 45 -19.43 1.90 3.89
CA TYR A 45 -20.82 1.47 3.67
C TYR A 45 -21.57 1.25 4.98
N THR A 46 -20.88 0.74 5.99
CA THR A 46 -21.49 0.46 7.31
C THR A 46 -21.67 1.72 8.14
N VAL A 47 -20.68 2.62 8.14
CA VAL A 47 -20.66 3.82 8.99
C VAL A 47 -21.56 4.91 8.44
N LEU A 48 -21.57 5.09 7.10
CA LEU A 48 -22.30 6.19 6.46
C LEU A 48 -23.78 5.90 6.19
N ASN A 49 -24.28 4.70 6.44
CA ASN A 49 -25.67 4.31 6.18
C ASN A 49 -26.14 4.67 4.77
N LEU A 50 -25.34 4.32 3.75
CA LEU A 50 -25.58 4.68 2.36
C LEU A 50 -26.92 4.16 1.85
N THR A 51 -27.64 4.98 1.06
CA THR A 51 -28.80 4.54 0.29
C THR A 51 -28.39 3.59 -0.83
N GLU A 52 -29.34 2.85 -1.39
CA GLU A 52 -29.06 1.94 -2.51
C GLU A 52 -28.53 2.71 -3.74
N GLU A 53 -29.12 3.86 -4.05
CA GLU A 53 -28.66 4.74 -5.13
C GLU A 53 -27.22 5.23 -4.92
N GLN A 54 -26.86 5.61 -3.69
CA GLN A 54 -25.49 6.01 -3.36
C GLN A 54 -24.51 4.84 -3.53
N ARG A 55 -24.90 3.62 -3.15
CA ARG A 55 -24.08 2.42 -3.33
C ARG A 55 -23.82 2.13 -4.81
N GLU A 56 -24.87 2.15 -5.65
CA GLU A 56 -24.74 1.95 -7.08
C GLU A 56 -23.80 2.99 -7.71
N ASN A 57 -23.93 4.26 -7.31
CA ASN A 57 -23.07 5.34 -7.79
C ASN A 57 -21.61 5.18 -7.33
N LEU A 58 -21.38 4.77 -6.08
CA LEU A 58 -20.05 4.49 -5.58
C LEU A 58 -19.43 3.27 -6.27
N ASP A 59 -20.18 2.22 -6.52
CA ASP A 59 -19.69 1.04 -7.24
C ASP A 59 -19.29 1.36 -8.69
N ALA A 60 -20.07 2.21 -9.36
CA ALA A 60 -19.74 2.69 -10.71
C ALA A 60 -18.48 3.57 -10.70
N LEU A 61 -18.33 4.44 -9.71
CA LEU A 61 -17.13 5.25 -9.50
C LEU A 61 -15.90 4.39 -9.26
N GLU A 62 -16.02 3.37 -8.41
CA GLU A 62 -14.95 2.43 -8.10
C GLU A 62 -14.47 1.66 -9.34
N GLN A 63 -15.38 1.21 -10.20
CA GLN A 63 -15.01 0.52 -11.44
C GLN A 63 -14.21 1.44 -12.40
N ARG A 64 -14.52 2.73 -12.43
CA ARG A 64 -13.73 3.70 -13.21
C ARG A 64 -12.36 3.92 -12.59
N ASN A 65 -12.32 4.12 -11.27
CA ASN A 65 -11.07 4.36 -10.54
C ASN A 65 -10.10 3.18 -10.68
N LYS A 66 -10.57 1.94 -10.58
CA LYS A 66 -9.75 0.73 -10.78
C LYS A 66 -9.03 0.69 -12.12
N LYS A 67 -9.70 1.13 -13.20
CA LYS A 67 -9.09 1.17 -14.54
C LYS A 67 -7.97 2.20 -14.61
N GLU A 68 -8.23 3.39 -14.07
CA GLU A 68 -7.25 4.48 -14.04
C GLU A 68 -6.06 4.14 -13.14
N GLU A 69 -6.33 3.55 -11.98
CA GLU A 69 -5.30 3.07 -11.06
C GLU A 69 -4.41 2.00 -11.71
N ALA A 70 -4.99 1.05 -12.43
CA ALA A 70 -4.24 0.03 -13.15
C ALA A 70 -3.30 0.64 -14.19
N PHE A 71 -3.74 1.68 -14.91
CA PHE A 71 -2.91 2.41 -15.86
C PHE A 71 -1.73 3.12 -15.16
N GLN A 72 -1.99 3.83 -14.07
CA GLN A 72 -0.95 4.52 -13.30
C GLN A 72 0.05 3.56 -12.65
N ARG A 73 -0.43 2.42 -12.14
CA ARG A 73 0.45 1.36 -11.59
C ARG A 73 1.34 0.75 -12.67
N GLU A 74 0.84 0.58 -13.89
CA GLU A 74 1.64 0.09 -15.01
C GLU A 74 2.71 1.12 -15.39
N ALA A 75 2.40 2.41 -15.41
CA ALA A 75 3.38 3.47 -15.64
C ALA A 75 4.52 3.43 -14.60
N LEU A 76 4.17 3.28 -13.31
CA LEU A 76 5.16 3.13 -12.24
C LEU A 76 6.00 1.86 -12.42
N ARG A 77 5.39 0.74 -12.82
CA ARG A 77 6.10 -0.52 -13.08
C ARG A 77 7.10 -0.38 -14.23
N ILE A 78 6.74 0.35 -15.28
CA ILE A 78 7.63 0.62 -16.42
C ILE A 78 8.80 1.51 -15.98
N ALA A 79 8.52 2.58 -15.23
CA ALA A 79 9.56 3.49 -14.72
C ALA A 79 10.57 2.77 -13.82
N ASN A 80 10.08 1.94 -12.87
CA ASN A 80 10.96 1.13 -12.01
C ASN A 80 11.81 0.13 -12.80
N ARG A 81 11.26 -0.48 -13.85
CA ARG A 81 12.01 -1.41 -14.72
C ARG A 81 13.10 -0.66 -15.51
N ASN A 82 12.78 0.54 -15.98
CA ASN A 82 13.76 1.38 -16.65
C ASN A 82 14.94 1.73 -15.73
N LEU A 83 14.66 2.18 -14.51
CA LEU A 83 15.71 2.45 -13.52
C LEU A 83 16.54 1.19 -13.21
N ALA A 84 15.89 0.03 -13.04
CA ALA A 84 16.62 -1.22 -12.79
C ALA A 84 17.59 -1.55 -13.94
N ASN A 85 17.15 -1.41 -15.19
CA ASN A 85 18.02 -1.64 -16.36
C ASN A 85 19.20 -0.66 -16.41
N LEU A 86 18.97 0.62 -16.06
CA LEU A 86 20.07 1.59 -16.00
C LEU A 86 21.09 1.24 -14.92
N LEU A 87 20.64 0.83 -13.73
CA LEU A 87 21.53 0.44 -12.63
C LEU A 87 22.37 -0.81 -12.94
N GLU A 88 21.93 -1.67 -13.87
CA GLU A 88 22.71 -2.83 -14.31
C GLU A 88 23.78 -2.48 -15.36
N HIS A 89 23.66 -1.33 -16.07
CA HIS A 89 24.49 -1.01 -17.22
C HIS A 89 25.29 0.30 -17.08
N GLU A 90 24.95 1.14 -16.11
CA GLU A 90 25.64 2.42 -15.88
C GLU A 90 26.60 2.28 -14.69
N ASP A 91 27.86 2.59 -14.90
CA ASP A 91 28.91 2.49 -13.86
C ASP A 91 28.85 3.64 -12.83
N SER A 92 28.08 4.69 -13.10
CA SER A 92 28.00 5.88 -12.24
C SER A 92 26.63 6.56 -12.34
N TYR A 93 26.31 7.36 -11.31
CA TYR A 93 25.15 8.26 -11.35
C TYR A 93 25.33 9.30 -12.44
N ASN A 94 24.37 9.40 -13.33
CA ASN A 94 24.37 10.31 -14.48
C ASN A 94 22.94 10.82 -14.79
N ASP A 95 22.81 11.66 -15.81
CA ASP A 95 21.55 12.29 -16.21
C ASP A 95 20.46 11.26 -16.59
N ASN A 96 20.83 10.08 -17.11
CA ASN A 96 19.88 9.03 -17.45
C ASN A 96 19.25 8.43 -16.17
N VAL A 97 20.09 8.18 -15.16
CA VAL A 97 19.64 7.67 -13.85
C VAL A 97 18.76 8.71 -13.16
N GLU A 98 19.14 9.99 -13.20
CA GLU A 98 18.34 11.08 -12.64
C GLU A 98 16.98 11.20 -13.34
N ALA A 99 16.94 11.15 -14.67
CA ALA A 99 15.69 11.16 -15.43
C ALA A 99 14.77 9.98 -15.07
N ALA A 100 15.31 8.78 -14.93
CA ALA A 100 14.53 7.61 -14.53
C ALA A 100 13.94 7.74 -13.11
N ILE A 101 14.64 8.39 -12.19
CA ILE A 101 14.12 8.71 -10.86
C ILE A 101 12.96 9.71 -10.97
N VAL A 102 13.07 10.73 -11.81
CA VAL A 102 11.99 11.71 -12.07
C VAL A 102 10.75 11.02 -12.64
N ASP A 103 10.92 10.06 -13.55
CA ASP A 103 9.81 9.27 -14.12
C ASP A 103 9.07 8.48 -13.03
N ILE A 104 9.80 7.85 -12.09
CA ILE A 104 9.22 7.15 -10.94
C ILE A 104 8.41 8.13 -10.08
N HIS A 105 8.97 9.29 -9.75
CA HIS A 105 8.27 10.30 -8.95
C HIS A 105 7.01 10.81 -9.65
N THR A 106 7.06 10.98 -10.97
CA THR A 106 5.92 11.40 -11.78
C THR A 106 4.79 10.36 -11.73
N ALA A 107 5.13 9.08 -11.89
CA ALA A 107 4.16 8.00 -11.81
C ALA A 107 3.57 7.84 -10.40
N MET A 108 4.38 7.97 -9.34
CA MET A 108 3.92 7.96 -7.95
C MET A 108 2.99 9.14 -7.65
N ASN A 109 3.34 10.34 -8.11
CA ASN A 109 2.48 11.51 -7.98
C ASN A 109 1.14 11.31 -8.69
N GLY A 110 1.14 10.68 -9.88
CA GLY A 110 -0.08 10.32 -10.60
C GLY A 110 -1.02 9.45 -9.75
N LEU A 111 -0.50 8.42 -9.09
CA LEU A 111 -1.27 7.58 -8.17
C LEU A 111 -1.82 8.35 -6.98
N GLN A 112 -1.02 9.23 -6.36
CA GLN A 112 -1.48 10.04 -5.22
C GLN A 112 -2.59 11.00 -5.62
N VAL A 113 -2.42 11.70 -6.75
CA VAL A 113 -3.44 12.63 -7.27
C VAL A 113 -4.72 11.89 -7.60
N LEU A 114 -4.63 10.71 -8.23
CA LEU A 114 -5.79 9.87 -8.53
C LEU A 114 -6.53 9.47 -7.25
N THR A 115 -5.82 9.02 -6.22
CA THR A 115 -6.42 8.65 -4.93
C THR A 115 -7.16 9.82 -4.29
N ILE A 116 -6.56 11.01 -4.27
CA ILE A 116 -7.20 12.19 -3.69
C ILE A 116 -8.42 12.62 -4.51
N LYS A 117 -8.33 12.62 -5.85
CA LYS A 117 -9.50 12.90 -6.71
C LYS A 117 -10.63 11.92 -6.46
N HIS A 118 -10.32 10.64 -6.37
CA HIS A 118 -11.30 9.59 -6.07
C HIS A 118 -12.03 9.85 -4.73
N LEU A 119 -11.32 10.27 -3.68
CA LEU A 119 -11.95 10.65 -2.41
C LEU A 119 -12.92 11.83 -2.57
N TYR A 120 -12.58 12.84 -3.37
CA TYR A 120 -13.49 13.96 -3.65
C TYR A 120 -14.70 13.51 -4.47
N ASP A 121 -14.51 12.67 -5.48
CA ASP A 121 -15.60 12.12 -6.29
C ASP A 121 -16.58 11.28 -5.42
N MET A 122 -16.06 10.47 -4.49
CA MET A 122 -16.88 9.75 -3.51
C MET A 122 -17.68 10.72 -2.62
N ARG A 123 -17.02 11.77 -2.14
CA ARG A 123 -17.63 12.79 -1.29
C ARG A 123 -18.81 13.50 -1.96
N GLU A 124 -18.77 13.70 -3.28
CA GLU A 124 -19.85 14.32 -4.04
C GLU A 124 -21.14 13.50 -4.06
N ILE A 125 -21.05 12.18 -3.95
CA ILE A 125 -22.20 11.26 -3.90
C ILE A 125 -22.94 11.33 -2.55
N LEU A 126 -22.25 11.77 -1.50
CA LEU A 126 -22.74 11.78 -0.12
C LEU A 126 -23.59 13.01 0.19
N ASP A 127 -24.55 12.86 1.11
CA ASP A 127 -25.30 13.99 1.66
C ASP A 127 -24.46 14.83 2.66
N PRO A 128 -24.91 16.01 3.11
CA PRO A 128 -24.12 16.90 3.96
C PRO A 128 -23.70 16.28 5.32
N GLU A 129 -24.53 15.42 5.89
CA GLU A 129 -24.25 14.78 7.19
C GLU A 129 -23.21 13.67 6.99
N GLN A 130 -23.39 12.84 5.95
CA GLN A 130 -22.45 11.80 5.56
C GLN A 130 -21.09 12.38 5.16
N ARG A 131 -21.03 13.54 4.48
CA ARG A 131 -19.78 14.23 4.13
C ARG A 131 -18.95 14.57 5.36
N THR A 132 -19.58 15.05 6.42
CA THR A 132 -18.88 15.42 7.66
C THR A 132 -18.20 14.21 8.29
N GLU A 133 -18.89 13.08 8.33
CA GLU A 133 -18.35 11.84 8.88
C GLU A 133 -17.28 11.23 7.96
N PHE A 134 -17.48 11.28 6.66
CA PHE A 134 -16.50 10.87 5.65
C PHE A 134 -15.19 11.66 5.78
N ASP A 135 -15.27 13.00 5.81
CA ASP A 135 -14.12 13.89 5.95
C ASP A 135 -13.33 13.57 7.23
N ARG A 136 -14.04 13.27 8.33
CA ARG A 136 -13.42 12.87 9.61
C ARG A 136 -12.67 11.54 9.46
N LEU A 137 -13.30 10.53 8.91
CA LEU A 137 -12.69 9.20 8.70
C LEU A 137 -11.45 9.26 7.82
N VAL A 138 -11.50 9.99 6.72
CA VAL A 138 -10.35 10.18 5.82
C VAL A 138 -9.22 10.90 6.53
N ALA A 139 -9.52 11.99 7.25
CA ALA A 139 -8.50 12.75 8.00
C ALA A 139 -7.84 11.93 9.10
N ASP A 140 -8.59 11.11 9.82
CA ASP A 140 -8.06 10.26 10.89
C ASP A 140 -7.16 9.15 10.31
N THR A 141 -7.58 8.51 9.22
CA THR A 141 -6.75 7.52 8.49
C THR A 141 -5.42 8.12 8.04
N LEU A 142 -5.44 9.33 7.47
CA LEU A 142 -4.20 10.00 7.04
C LEU A 142 -3.28 10.37 8.22
N ARG A 143 -3.84 10.78 9.37
CA ARG A 143 -3.06 11.09 10.57
C ARG A 143 -2.43 9.86 11.20
N GLU A 144 -3.10 8.71 11.17
CA GLU A 144 -2.55 7.45 11.67
C GLU A 144 -1.31 7.00 10.89
N HIS A 145 -1.29 7.21 9.59
CA HIS A 145 -0.15 6.87 8.71
C HIS A 145 0.99 7.90 8.76
N ALA A 146 0.80 9.03 9.45
CA ALA A 146 1.82 10.08 9.61
C ALA A 146 2.69 9.91 10.89
N LYS A 147 2.43 8.87 11.70
CA LYS A 147 3.19 8.53 12.93
C LYS A 147 4.26 7.50 12.63
#